data_0414f5f51a6a4bb448cb2e865eac5d77
#
_entry.id   0414f5f51a6a4bb448cb2e865eac5d77
#
_cell.length_a   1.000
_cell.length_b   1.000
_cell.length_c   1.000
_cell.angle_alpha   90.00
_cell.angle_beta   90.00
_cell.angle_gamma   90.00
#
_symmetry.space_group_name_H-M   'P 1'
#
loop_
_entity.id
_entity.type
_entity.pdbx_description
1 polymer ?
#
loop_
_entity_poly.entity_id
_entity_poly.type
_entity_poly.pdbx_seq_one_letter_code
_entity_poly.pdbx_strand_id
1 'polypeptide(L)'
;MLNGHGDDIYNYEGIRMNFSSNIYAHADLSGLEAHLCRHIDLVRSYPEPSPRSLEKMIAQRCGVSPDEVLVTSGATDAIYLIAQAFRFVHAVAPQQPLPSLTFKVFPPTFSEYEDACRVFGYQESDDAALCWLCNPNNPTGEVFPFSHIVELASKHALLVLDQSYEDYTLAPMLSAKTAVSMGNVLQIHSMTKQYAIPGLRLGYVVGASLLIRTLRTHFRPWSVNALAIEGAKYLLRLNPPLIPSLTAYLQETLRLRSFLSSLAGIGLPDAICPPSTPFFLCTIHPHTAAELKAYLVKEHGILIRDASNFRSLTPHHFRIATQSPEENDALVAAITQFLQQR
;
A
#
# COMPACT_ATOMS: atom_id res chain seq x y z
N MET A 1 10.83 -12.80 -1.05
CA MET A 1 10.30 -14.06 -1.69
C MET A 1 8.84 -13.89 -2.03
N LEU A 2 8.39 -14.40 -3.17
CA LEU A 2 7.05 -14.19 -3.73
C LEU A 2 5.91 -14.93 -2.99
N ASN A 3 6.08 -15.34 -1.75
CA ASN A 3 5.09 -16.12 -1.03
C ASN A 3 4.31 -15.26 -0.02
N GLY A 4 2.97 -15.29 -0.16
CA GLY A 4 2.08 -14.80 0.89
C GLY A 4 1.67 -13.32 0.75
N HIS A 5 1.55 -12.81 -0.48
CA HIS A 5 0.89 -11.52 -0.69
C HIS A 5 -0.62 -11.62 -0.49
N GLY A 6 -1.27 -10.50 -0.12
CA GLY A 6 -2.73 -10.40 -0.11
C GLY A 6 -3.28 -10.39 -1.55
N ASP A 7 -4.59 -10.59 -1.65
CA ASP A 7 -5.31 -10.63 -2.92
C ASP A 7 -4.89 -11.79 -3.84
N ASP A 8 -4.73 -12.95 -3.23
CA ASP A 8 -4.39 -14.21 -3.91
C ASP A 8 -5.61 -14.90 -4.55
N ILE A 9 -6.57 -14.09 -5.04
CA ILE A 9 -7.84 -14.53 -5.64
C ILE A 9 -7.63 -15.51 -6.81
N TYR A 10 -6.52 -15.38 -7.53
CA TYR A 10 -6.15 -16.24 -8.65
C TYR A 10 -5.89 -17.71 -8.27
N ASN A 11 -5.76 -18.00 -6.96
CA ASN A 11 -5.62 -19.36 -6.44
C ASN A 11 -6.96 -20.05 -6.17
N TYR A 12 -8.07 -19.34 -6.30
CA TYR A 12 -9.38 -19.82 -5.89
C TYR A 12 -10.43 -19.59 -6.96
N GLU A 13 -11.36 -20.53 -7.08
CA GLU A 13 -12.56 -20.38 -7.92
C GLU A 13 -13.75 -20.00 -7.04
N GLY A 14 -14.73 -19.29 -7.62
CA GLY A 14 -16.01 -19.01 -6.95
C GLY A 14 -15.95 -17.96 -5.83
N ILE A 15 -14.89 -17.14 -5.75
CA ILE A 15 -14.85 -16.04 -4.79
C ILE A 15 -15.89 -14.98 -5.18
N ARG A 16 -16.77 -14.68 -4.23
CA ARG A 16 -17.85 -13.70 -4.36
C ARG A 16 -17.59 -12.43 -3.57
N MET A 17 -16.86 -12.51 -2.46
CA MET A 17 -16.56 -11.40 -1.56
C MET A 17 -15.07 -11.41 -1.20
N ASN A 18 -14.37 -10.30 -1.46
CA ASN A 18 -12.92 -10.20 -1.27
C ASN A 18 -12.57 -9.19 -0.16
N PHE A 19 -12.35 -9.69 1.04
CA PHE A 19 -11.86 -8.94 2.21
C PHE A 19 -10.34 -8.95 2.35
N SER A 20 -9.62 -9.65 1.44
CA SER A 20 -8.17 -9.76 1.46
C SER A 20 -7.47 -8.54 0.84
N SER A 21 -8.09 -7.94 -0.16
CA SER A 21 -7.59 -6.75 -0.83
C SER A 21 -7.95 -5.48 -0.06
N ASN A 22 -6.96 -4.62 0.21
CA ASN A 22 -7.22 -3.30 0.80
C ASN A 22 -7.58 -2.30 -0.31
N ILE A 23 -8.62 -2.58 -1.05
CA ILE A 23 -9.14 -1.76 -2.14
C ILE A 23 -10.64 -1.61 -1.92
N TYR A 24 -11.19 -0.44 -2.20
CA TYR A 24 -12.63 -0.24 -2.19
C TYR A 24 -13.25 -0.97 -3.39
N ALA A 25 -13.89 -2.11 -3.13
CA ALA A 25 -14.37 -3.01 -4.19
C ALA A 25 -15.55 -2.46 -4.99
N HIS A 26 -16.30 -1.48 -4.42
CA HIS A 26 -17.51 -0.89 -5.03
C HIS A 26 -17.22 0.41 -5.80
N ALA A 27 -15.96 0.68 -6.16
CA ALA A 27 -15.63 1.83 -6.99
C ALA A 27 -16.25 1.71 -8.39
N ASP A 28 -16.96 2.74 -8.84
CA ASP A 28 -17.45 2.78 -10.22
C ASP A 28 -16.32 3.12 -11.19
N LEU A 29 -15.84 2.10 -11.90
CA LEU A 29 -14.79 2.22 -12.91
C LEU A 29 -15.33 2.24 -14.34
N SER A 30 -16.65 2.23 -14.56
CA SER A 30 -17.28 2.15 -15.89
C SER A 30 -16.78 3.23 -16.87
N GLY A 31 -16.62 4.45 -16.36
CA GLY A 31 -16.08 5.57 -17.15
C GLY A 31 -14.62 5.36 -17.56
N LEU A 32 -13.77 4.83 -16.66
CA LEU A 32 -12.38 4.48 -16.94
C LEU A 32 -12.30 3.33 -17.95
N GLU A 33 -13.08 2.28 -17.75
CA GLU A 33 -13.13 1.12 -18.64
C GLU A 33 -13.52 1.53 -20.07
N ALA A 34 -14.59 2.32 -20.21
CA ALA A 34 -15.00 2.87 -21.49
C ALA A 34 -13.92 3.77 -22.13
N HIS A 35 -13.18 4.55 -21.30
CA HIS A 35 -12.08 5.37 -21.77
C HIS A 35 -10.93 4.51 -22.30
N LEU A 36 -10.50 3.50 -21.56
CA LEU A 36 -9.43 2.59 -21.95
C LEU A 36 -9.77 1.78 -23.20
N CYS A 37 -11.03 1.31 -23.32
CA CYS A 37 -11.51 0.64 -24.53
C CYS A 37 -11.39 1.53 -25.77
N ARG A 38 -11.69 2.82 -25.68
CA ARG A 38 -11.53 3.78 -26.80
C ARG A 38 -10.09 4.06 -27.16
N HIS A 39 -9.15 3.81 -26.24
CA HIS A 39 -7.72 4.06 -26.43
C HIS A 39 -6.90 2.77 -26.47
N ILE A 40 -7.54 1.63 -26.72
CA ILE A 40 -6.87 0.32 -26.72
C ILE A 40 -5.78 0.22 -27.81
N ASP A 41 -5.85 1.01 -28.85
CA ASP A 41 -4.85 1.10 -29.90
C ASP A 41 -3.47 1.57 -29.42
N LEU A 42 -3.39 2.24 -28.26
CA LEU A 42 -2.13 2.60 -27.61
C LEU A 42 -1.21 1.40 -27.36
N VAL A 43 -1.75 0.17 -27.27
CA VAL A 43 -0.93 -1.05 -27.12
C VAL A 43 -0.03 -1.34 -28.33
N ARG A 44 -0.26 -0.68 -29.47
CA ARG A 44 0.51 -0.86 -30.71
C ARG A 44 1.82 -0.05 -30.74
N SER A 45 2.01 0.86 -29.77
CA SER A 45 3.15 1.77 -29.74
C SER A 45 3.83 1.75 -28.38
N TYR A 46 5.15 1.97 -28.36
CA TYR A 46 5.85 2.20 -27.09
C TYR A 46 5.29 3.44 -26.39
N PRO A 47 5.11 3.39 -25.07
CA PRO A 47 4.76 4.58 -24.29
C PRO A 47 5.94 5.56 -24.22
N GLU A 48 5.74 6.66 -23.49
CA GLU A 48 6.86 7.55 -23.13
C GLU A 48 7.94 6.75 -22.38
N PRO A 49 9.24 6.86 -22.75
CA PRO A 49 10.32 6.15 -22.04
C PRO A 49 10.36 6.43 -20.54
N SER A 50 10.07 7.66 -20.14
CA SER A 50 9.72 8.10 -18.79
C SER A 50 8.39 8.83 -18.90
N PRO A 51 7.39 8.56 -18.06
CA PRO A 51 6.03 9.10 -18.20
C PRO A 51 5.94 10.58 -17.75
N ARG A 52 6.77 11.44 -18.37
CA ARG A 52 6.92 12.87 -18.02
C ARG A 52 5.63 13.66 -18.14
N SER A 53 4.78 13.29 -19.09
CA SER A 53 3.47 13.96 -19.22
C SER A 53 2.57 13.71 -18.03
N LEU A 54 2.60 12.49 -17.45
CA LEU A 54 1.86 12.15 -16.25
C LEU A 54 2.51 12.76 -15.00
N GLU A 55 3.85 12.74 -14.90
CA GLU A 55 4.58 13.37 -13.80
C GLU A 55 4.26 14.86 -13.66
N LYS A 56 4.12 15.60 -14.78
CA LYS A 56 3.70 17.01 -14.77
C LYS A 56 2.31 17.19 -14.16
N MET A 57 1.37 16.32 -14.48
CA MET A 57 0.00 16.41 -13.92
C MET A 57 -0.02 16.10 -12.42
N ILE A 58 0.73 15.08 -11.99
CA ILE A 58 0.86 14.72 -10.57
C ILE A 58 1.54 15.87 -9.80
N ALA A 59 2.64 16.41 -10.33
CA ALA A 59 3.37 17.52 -9.72
C ALA A 59 2.48 18.75 -9.52
N GLN A 60 1.68 19.10 -10.54
CA GLN A 60 0.70 20.18 -10.45
C GLN A 60 -0.32 19.93 -9.33
N ARG A 61 -0.84 18.70 -9.22
CA ARG A 61 -1.79 18.31 -8.17
C ARG A 61 -1.18 18.37 -6.76
N CYS A 62 0.06 17.88 -6.62
CA CYS A 62 0.79 17.88 -5.35
C CYS A 62 1.37 19.26 -5.00
N GLY A 63 1.39 20.20 -5.94
CA GLY A 63 1.96 21.54 -5.78
C GLY A 63 3.48 21.52 -5.63
N VAL A 64 4.16 20.63 -6.35
CA VAL A 64 5.62 20.48 -6.40
C VAL A 64 6.13 20.59 -7.84
N SER A 65 7.45 20.56 -8.05
CA SER A 65 8.06 20.57 -9.37
C SER A 65 7.92 19.19 -10.07
N PRO A 66 7.80 19.13 -11.41
CA PRO A 66 7.88 17.87 -12.15
C PRO A 66 9.18 17.07 -11.94
N ASP A 67 10.26 17.73 -11.51
CA ASP A 67 11.53 17.09 -11.19
C ASP A 67 11.58 16.50 -9.77
N GLU A 68 10.51 16.71 -8.99
CA GLU A 68 10.28 16.17 -7.66
C GLU A 68 9.31 14.97 -7.66
N VAL A 69 8.91 14.51 -8.86
CA VAL A 69 7.99 13.37 -9.05
C VAL A 69 8.61 12.35 -9.98
N LEU A 70 8.45 11.06 -9.65
CA LEU A 70 8.80 9.93 -10.51
C LEU A 70 7.67 8.93 -10.53
N VAL A 71 7.08 8.66 -11.68
CA VAL A 71 6.03 7.65 -11.85
C VAL A 71 6.66 6.26 -12.04
N THR A 72 6.08 5.26 -11.39
CA THR A 72 6.56 3.86 -11.37
C THR A 72 5.46 2.87 -11.71
N SER A 73 5.84 1.63 -12.03
CA SER A 73 4.90 0.53 -12.29
C SER A 73 4.31 -0.03 -10.99
N GLY A 74 3.62 0.82 -10.23
CA GLY A 74 3.09 0.57 -8.90
C GLY A 74 4.08 0.91 -7.78
N ALA A 75 3.58 0.94 -6.55
CA ALA A 75 4.38 1.21 -5.35
C ALA A 75 5.50 0.17 -5.14
N THR A 76 5.27 -1.09 -5.47
CA THR A 76 6.30 -2.14 -5.35
C THR A 76 7.51 -1.85 -6.23
N ASP A 77 7.30 -1.41 -7.48
CA ASP A 77 8.41 -1.01 -8.36
C ASP A 77 9.19 0.17 -7.77
N ALA A 78 8.51 1.13 -7.13
CA ALA A 78 9.14 2.23 -6.41
C ALA A 78 10.01 1.73 -5.24
N ILE A 79 9.52 0.76 -4.45
CA ILE A 79 10.25 0.18 -3.32
C ILE A 79 11.58 -0.43 -3.78
N TYR A 80 11.55 -1.29 -4.81
CA TYR A 80 12.75 -1.92 -5.35
C TYR A 80 13.69 -0.90 -6.01
N LEU A 81 13.14 0.08 -6.72
CA LEU A 81 13.94 1.16 -7.33
C LEU A 81 14.68 1.99 -6.27
N ILE A 82 14.01 2.34 -5.17
CA ILE A 82 14.61 3.10 -4.06
C ILE A 82 15.73 2.27 -3.40
N ALA A 83 15.47 1.03 -3.05
CA ALA A 83 16.46 0.15 -2.46
C ALA A 83 17.69 -0.02 -3.39
N GLN A 84 17.49 -0.18 -4.68
CA GLN A 84 18.54 -0.25 -5.68
C GLN A 84 19.34 1.05 -5.76
N ALA A 85 18.67 2.18 -5.95
CA ALA A 85 19.32 3.46 -6.17
C ALA A 85 20.11 3.93 -4.94
N PHE A 86 19.53 3.77 -3.75
CA PHE A 86 20.13 4.23 -2.52
C PHE A 86 21.44 3.48 -2.20
N ARG A 87 21.59 2.24 -2.65
CA ARG A 87 22.85 1.50 -2.56
C ARG A 87 24.03 2.25 -3.20
N PHE A 88 23.79 3.01 -4.27
CA PHE A 88 24.83 3.68 -5.05
C PHE A 88 25.01 5.16 -4.70
N VAL A 89 24.07 5.79 -4.01
CA VAL A 89 24.19 7.22 -3.61
C VAL A 89 25.40 7.47 -2.71
N HIS A 90 25.77 6.50 -1.90
CA HIS A 90 26.96 6.59 -1.02
C HIS A 90 28.28 6.53 -1.78
N ALA A 91 28.28 6.05 -3.01
CA ALA A 91 29.48 6.05 -3.85
C ALA A 91 29.79 7.44 -4.45
N VAL A 92 28.86 8.39 -4.36
CA VAL A 92 28.97 9.72 -4.99
C VAL A 92 29.46 10.80 -4.02
N ALA A 93 29.54 10.52 -2.72
CA ALA A 93 30.10 11.44 -1.71
C ALA A 93 31.51 10.97 -1.27
N PRO A 94 32.60 11.43 -1.94
CA PRO A 94 33.93 10.82 -1.76
C PRO A 94 34.65 11.13 -0.45
N GLN A 95 34.03 11.81 0.49
CA GLN A 95 34.71 12.28 1.72
C GLN A 95 34.09 11.77 3.04
N GLN A 96 33.11 10.89 3.01
CA GLN A 96 32.60 10.21 4.20
C GLN A 96 32.77 8.70 4.04
N PRO A 97 33.13 7.96 5.12
CA PRO A 97 33.13 6.51 5.06
C PRO A 97 31.75 6.05 4.58
N LEU A 98 31.71 5.12 3.63
CA LEU A 98 30.46 4.51 3.14
C LEU A 98 29.63 4.13 4.36
N PRO A 99 28.45 4.75 4.60
CA PRO A 99 27.56 4.24 5.63
C PRO A 99 27.30 2.79 5.29
N SER A 100 27.32 1.93 6.29
CA SER A 100 26.95 0.53 6.12
C SER A 100 25.62 0.45 5.38
N LEU A 101 25.50 -0.47 4.41
CA LEU A 101 24.22 -0.73 3.73
C LEU A 101 23.25 -1.31 4.76
N THR A 102 22.57 -0.43 5.47
CA THR A 102 21.67 -0.80 6.56
C THR A 102 20.28 -0.24 6.34
N PHE A 103 19.29 -1.03 6.74
CA PHE A 103 17.88 -0.61 6.68
C PHE A 103 17.17 -0.86 8.01
N LYS A 104 16.07 -0.14 8.23
CA LYS A 104 15.14 -0.33 9.32
C LYS A 104 13.71 -0.38 8.81
N VAL A 105 12.94 -1.30 9.38
CA VAL A 105 11.48 -1.42 9.22
C VAL A 105 10.85 -1.58 10.61
N PHE A 106 9.54 -1.43 10.70
CA PHE A 106 8.76 -1.54 11.95
C PHE A 106 7.71 -2.65 11.83
N PRO A 107 8.07 -3.91 12.12
CA PRO A 107 7.13 -5.03 12.05
C PRO A 107 6.01 -4.93 13.12
N PRO A 108 4.80 -5.40 12.81
CA PRO A 108 4.41 -5.96 11.51
C PRO A 108 4.19 -4.87 10.47
N THR A 109 4.80 -4.99 9.31
CA THR A 109 4.62 -4.07 8.19
C THR A 109 4.76 -4.80 6.85
N PHE A 110 4.56 -4.12 5.73
CA PHE A 110 4.61 -4.72 4.41
C PHE A 110 6.00 -5.29 4.11
N SER A 111 6.06 -6.57 3.77
CA SER A 111 7.32 -7.33 3.65
C SER A 111 8.24 -6.87 2.52
N GLU A 112 7.69 -6.22 1.47
CA GLU A 112 8.48 -5.81 0.30
C GLU A 112 9.59 -4.80 0.63
N TYR A 113 9.47 -4.04 1.73
CA TYR A 113 10.55 -3.15 2.16
C TYR A 113 11.79 -3.94 2.56
N GLU A 114 11.58 -4.96 3.39
CA GLU A 114 12.63 -5.87 3.85
C GLU A 114 13.16 -6.72 2.71
N ASP A 115 12.29 -7.30 1.89
CA ASP A 115 12.65 -8.13 0.74
C ASP A 115 13.49 -7.35 -0.27
N ALA A 116 13.09 -6.13 -0.64
CA ALA A 116 13.86 -5.27 -1.53
C ALA A 116 15.24 -4.93 -0.96
N CYS A 117 15.31 -4.57 0.33
CA CYS A 117 16.56 -4.28 0.99
C CYS A 117 17.49 -5.50 0.97
N ARG A 118 17.01 -6.69 1.30
CA ARG A 118 17.77 -7.93 1.31
C ARG A 118 18.29 -8.32 -0.08
N VAL A 119 17.46 -8.15 -1.12
CA VAL A 119 17.86 -8.39 -2.52
C VAL A 119 19.05 -7.53 -2.92
N PHE A 120 19.12 -6.29 -2.45
CA PHE A 120 20.23 -5.38 -2.75
C PHE A 120 21.36 -5.40 -1.70
N GLY A 121 21.34 -6.36 -0.76
CA GLY A 121 22.45 -6.64 0.15
C GLY A 121 22.51 -5.75 1.39
N TYR A 122 21.39 -5.10 1.75
CA TYR A 122 21.28 -4.37 3.01
C TYR A 122 21.17 -5.33 4.20
N GLN A 123 21.64 -4.87 5.35
CA GLN A 123 21.47 -5.53 6.64
C GLN A 123 20.56 -4.70 7.54
N GLU A 124 19.74 -5.37 8.34
CA GLU A 124 18.88 -4.68 9.30
C GLU A 124 19.69 -4.13 10.47
N SER A 125 19.38 -2.89 10.89
CA SER A 125 20.05 -2.23 12.01
C SER A 125 19.14 -1.17 12.62
N ASP A 126 19.26 -0.96 13.93
CA ASP A 126 18.56 0.14 14.61
C ASP A 126 19.09 1.52 14.18
N ASP A 127 20.39 1.63 13.92
CA ASP A 127 21.06 2.85 13.44
C ASP A 127 21.19 2.83 11.90
N ALA A 128 20.13 2.42 11.22
CA ALA A 128 20.15 2.27 9.77
C ALA A 128 20.21 3.61 9.04
N ALA A 129 20.91 3.62 7.89
CA ALA A 129 20.91 4.78 7.01
C ALA A 129 19.57 4.94 6.26
N LEU A 130 18.93 3.84 5.89
CA LEU A 130 17.66 3.78 5.19
C LEU A 130 16.56 3.30 6.13
N CYS A 131 15.52 4.12 6.32
CA CYS A 131 14.37 3.79 7.16
C CYS A 131 13.09 3.73 6.31
N TRP A 132 12.27 2.72 6.54
CA TRP A 132 10.97 2.54 5.88
C TRP A 132 9.84 2.68 6.90
N LEU A 133 8.88 3.54 6.62
CA LEU A 133 7.66 3.69 7.41
C LEU A 133 6.44 3.60 6.50
N CYS A 134 5.54 2.65 6.76
CA CYS A 134 4.23 2.58 6.11
C CYS A 134 3.24 3.41 6.92
N ASN A 135 2.61 4.41 6.31
CA ASN A 135 1.69 5.32 7.00
C ASN A 135 0.56 5.80 6.08
N PRO A 136 -0.66 5.28 6.24
CA PRO A 136 -1.14 4.26 7.20
C PRO A 136 -0.45 2.91 7.06
N ASN A 137 -0.21 2.22 8.19
CA ASN A 137 0.52 0.96 8.19
C ASN A 137 -0.34 -0.23 7.73
N ASN A 138 0.20 -1.04 6.85
CA ASN A 138 -0.34 -2.35 6.51
C ASN A 138 0.51 -3.43 7.20
N PRO A 139 -0.03 -4.28 8.09
CA PRO A 139 -1.44 -4.69 8.17
C PRO A 139 -2.28 -4.06 9.28
N THR A 140 -1.71 -3.23 10.17
CA THR A 140 -2.37 -2.80 11.42
C THR A 140 -3.44 -1.72 11.22
N GLY A 141 -3.35 -0.93 10.14
CA GLY A 141 -4.20 0.25 9.94
C GLY A 141 -3.80 1.46 10.79
N GLU A 142 -2.68 1.39 11.51
CA GLU A 142 -2.18 2.49 12.34
C GLU A 142 -1.71 3.67 11.50
N VAL A 143 -1.96 4.87 12.02
CA VAL A 143 -1.47 6.14 11.45
C VAL A 143 -0.53 6.80 12.44
N PHE A 144 0.72 6.99 12.04
CA PHE A 144 1.74 7.64 12.84
C PHE A 144 1.63 9.17 12.73
N PRO A 145 1.82 9.90 13.85
CA PRO A 145 1.73 11.35 13.87
C PRO A 145 2.93 11.99 13.16
N PHE A 146 2.76 13.24 12.72
CA PHE A 146 3.82 14.03 12.07
C PHE A 146 5.11 14.10 12.91
N SER A 147 5.00 14.24 14.23
CA SER A 147 6.17 14.26 15.12
C SER A 147 7.04 13.01 15.02
N HIS A 148 6.42 11.84 14.85
CA HIS A 148 7.16 10.59 14.66
C HIS A 148 7.90 10.55 13.31
N ILE A 149 7.26 11.06 12.26
CA ILE A 149 7.90 11.17 10.93
C ILE A 149 9.12 12.10 10.98
N VAL A 150 9.00 13.25 11.65
CA VAL A 150 10.12 14.20 11.85
C VAL A 150 11.25 13.57 12.66
N GLU A 151 10.91 12.85 13.72
CA GLU A 151 11.89 12.12 14.54
C GLU A 151 12.69 11.12 13.69
N LEU A 152 12.00 10.28 12.91
CA LEU A 152 12.66 9.31 12.03
C LEU A 152 13.52 9.99 10.95
N ALA A 153 13.02 11.04 10.31
CA ALA A 153 13.77 11.78 9.31
C ALA A 153 15.03 12.43 9.90
N SER A 154 15.02 12.80 11.18
CA SER A 154 16.20 13.37 11.85
C SER A 154 17.27 12.33 12.20
N LYS A 155 16.89 11.05 12.36
CA LYS A 155 17.77 9.95 12.77
C LYS A 155 18.38 9.19 11.59
N HIS A 156 17.75 9.22 10.44
CA HIS A 156 18.12 8.40 9.29
C HIS A 156 18.54 9.28 8.10
N ALA A 157 19.52 8.81 7.33
CA ALA A 157 19.99 9.53 6.14
C ALA A 157 18.90 9.65 5.07
N LEU A 158 18.02 8.64 4.97
CA LEU A 158 16.83 8.63 4.10
C LEU A 158 15.67 7.96 4.81
N LEU A 159 14.55 8.67 4.89
CA LEU A 159 13.27 8.11 5.28
C LEU A 159 12.41 7.88 4.04
N VAL A 160 11.96 6.64 3.83
CA VAL A 160 10.93 6.31 2.84
C VAL A 160 9.60 6.16 3.55
N LEU A 161 8.66 7.04 3.24
CA LEU A 161 7.33 7.08 3.79
C LEU A 161 6.34 6.54 2.76
N ASP A 162 5.86 5.31 2.95
CA ASP A 162 4.85 4.73 2.08
C ASP A 162 3.45 5.20 2.50
N GLN A 163 2.87 6.08 1.71
CA GLN A 163 1.52 6.63 1.88
C GLN A 163 0.50 5.99 0.93
N SER A 164 0.70 4.73 0.55
CA SER A 164 -0.20 4.02 -0.37
C SER A 164 -1.67 4.00 0.08
N TYR A 165 -1.93 4.21 1.36
CA TYR A 165 -3.28 4.21 1.95
C TYR A 165 -3.73 5.59 2.45
N GLU A 166 -3.10 6.68 1.99
CA GLU A 166 -3.43 8.04 2.45
C GLU A 166 -4.91 8.44 2.21
N ASP A 167 -5.50 7.96 1.11
CA ASP A 167 -6.90 8.24 0.78
C ASP A 167 -7.91 7.40 1.59
N TYR A 168 -7.44 6.51 2.46
CA TYR A 168 -8.26 5.65 3.31
C TYR A 168 -8.29 6.09 4.78
N THR A 169 -7.79 7.27 5.09
CA THR A 169 -7.78 7.83 6.45
C THR A 169 -8.23 9.29 6.46
N LEU A 170 -8.88 9.67 7.57
CA LEU A 170 -9.20 11.08 7.87
C LEU A 170 -8.08 11.76 8.68
N ALA A 171 -7.07 10.99 9.12
CA ALA A 171 -5.94 11.55 9.84
C ALA A 171 -5.08 12.44 8.91
N PRO A 172 -4.48 13.52 9.44
CA PRO A 172 -3.59 14.37 8.66
C PRO A 172 -2.37 13.59 8.15
N MET A 173 -2.14 13.61 6.84
CA MET A 173 -1.00 12.98 6.19
C MET A 173 0.09 14.01 5.86
N LEU A 174 1.34 13.56 5.74
CA LEU A 174 2.45 14.42 5.34
C LEU A 174 2.21 14.91 3.91
N SER A 175 2.23 16.24 3.69
CA SER A 175 2.07 16.80 2.35
C SER A 175 3.33 16.59 1.49
N ALA A 176 3.15 16.47 0.16
CA ALA A 176 4.25 16.38 -0.79
C ALA A 176 5.23 17.56 -0.66
N LYS A 177 4.73 18.78 -0.50
CA LYS A 177 5.56 19.98 -0.29
C LYS A 177 6.44 19.86 0.95
N THR A 178 5.88 19.36 2.04
CA THR A 178 6.62 19.18 3.29
C THR A 178 7.70 18.11 3.12
N ALA A 179 7.39 16.96 2.51
CA ALA A 179 8.37 15.92 2.23
C ALA A 179 9.54 16.43 1.38
N VAL A 180 9.25 17.19 0.31
CA VAL A 180 10.27 17.81 -0.53
C VAL A 180 11.14 18.77 0.29
N SER A 181 10.54 19.61 1.15
CA SER A 181 11.28 20.59 1.97
C SER A 181 12.17 19.93 3.02
N MET A 182 11.84 18.74 3.50
CA MET A 182 12.68 17.97 4.45
C MET A 182 13.98 17.48 3.82
N GLY A 183 14.03 17.33 2.49
CA GLY A 183 15.24 17.02 1.73
C GLY A 183 15.68 15.55 1.74
N ASN A 184 15.39 14.81 2.80
CA ASN A 184 15.75 13.40 2.98
C ASN A 184 14.54 12.47 3.15
N VAL A 185 13.35 12.90 2.70
CA VAL A 185 12.13 12.09 2.71
C VAL A 185 11.72 11.77 1.27
N LEU A 186 11.46 10.50 0.99
CA LEU A 186 10.78 10.03 -0.21
C LEU A 186 9.40 9.52 0.18
N GLN A 187 8.36 10.06 -0.45
CA GLN A 187 7.00 9.53 -0.31
C GLN A 187 6.69 8.58 -1.45
N ILE A 188 6.13 7.41 -1.14
CA ILE A 188 5.56 6.49 -2.12
C ILE A 188 4.03 6.63 -2.08
N HIS A 189 3.43 6.73 -3.26
CA HIS A 189 1.99 6.82 -3.44
C HIS A 189 1.51 5.71 -4.40
N SER A 190 0.36 5.13 -4.09
CA SER A 190 -0.22 4.03 -4.88
C SER A 190 -1.54 4.45 -5.54
N MET A 191 -1.51 4.74 -6.82
CA MET A 191 -2.76 4.96 -7.58
C MET A 191 -3.62 3.69 -7.66
N THR A 192 -3.01 2.52 -7.48
CA THR A 192 -3.71 1.24 -7.31
C THR A 192 -4.78 1.30 -6.21
N LYS A 193 -4.42 1.89 -5.07
CA LYS A 193 -5.29 2.00 -3.90
C LYS A 193 -6.23 3.19 -4.05
N GLN A 194 -5.66 4.34 -4.38
CA GLN A 194 -6.40 5.57 -4.57
C GLN A 194 -7.57 5.44 -5.56
N TYR A 195 -7.37 4.72 -6.66
CA TYR A 195 -8.34 4.62 -7.76
C TYR A 195 -8.89 3.20 -7.98
N ALA A 196 -8.67 2.27 -7.06
CA ALA A 196 -9.14 0.89 -7.16
C ALA A 196 -8.76 0.21 -8.51
N ILE A 197 -7.54 0.44 -9.00
CA ILE A 197 -7.04 -0.02 -10.31
C ILE A 197 -5.83 -0.96 -10.19
N PRO A 198 -5.92 -2.07 -9.45
CA PRO A 198 -4.77 -2.93 -9.19
C PRO A 198 -4.14 -3.52 -10.45
N GLY A 199 -4.94 -3.77 -11.47
CA GLY A 199 -4.50 -4.35 -12.74
C GLY A 199 -3.67 -3.40 -13.62
N LEU A 200 -3.80 -2.08 -13.47
CA LEU A 200 -3.04 -1.11 -14.27
C LEU A 200 -1.60 -0.95 -13.81
N ARG A 201 -1.26 -1.31 -12.57
CA ARG A 201 0.10 -1.22 -12.01
C ARG A 201 0.65 0.19 -12.07
N LEU A 202 0.18 1.07 -11.18
CA LEU A 202 0.59 2.48 -11.20
C LEU A 202 0.82 3.03 -9.80
N GLY A 203 1.94 3.72 -9.63
CA GLY A 203 2.34 4.46 -8.43
C GLY A 203 3.29 5.59 -8.78
N TYR A 204 3.69 6.35 -7.79
CA TYR A 204 4.68 7.40 -7.97
C TYR A 204 5.42 7.69 -6.66
N VAL A 205 6.59 8.31 -6.82
CA VAL A 205 7.43 8.78 -5.71
C VAL A 205 7.50 10.29 -5.77
N VAL A 206 7.42 10.93 -4.60
CA VAL A 206 7.66 12.37 -4.43
C VAL A 206 8.83 12.58 -3.47
N GLY A 207 9.71 13.52 -3.76
CA GLY A 207 10.84 13.89 -2.90
C GLY A 207 11.67 15.00 -3.50
N ALA A 208 12.71 15.43 -2.78
CA ALA A 208 13.62 16.47 -3.26
C ALA A 208 14.20 16.12 -4.64
N SER A 209 14.35 17.12 -5.52
CA SER A 209 14.80 16.92 -6.92
C SER A 209 16.11 16.15 -7.03
N LEU A 210 17.02 16.27 -6.05
CA LEU A 210 18.27 15.51 -6.02
C LEU A 210 18.01 14.01 -5.85
N LEU A 211 17.11 13.62 -4.93
CA LEU A 211 16.73 12.23 -4.70
C LEU A 211 16.02 11.64 -5.92
N ILE A 212 15.06 12.37 -6.49
CA ILE A 212 14.35 11.94 -7.69
C ILE A 212 15.30 11.78 -8.89
N ARG A 213 16.27 12.67 -9.05
CA ARG A 213 17.31 12.56 -10.10
C ARG A 213 18.13 11.28 -9.91
N THR A 214 18.50 10.94 -8.67
CA THR A 214 19.20 9.70 -8.36
C THR A 214 18.35 8.48 -8.73
N LEU A 215 17.07 8.45 -8.38
CA LEU A 215 16.17 7.37 -8.78
C LEU A 215 16.10 7.22 -10.31
N ARG A 216 16.05 8.35 -11.04
CA ARG A 216 16.01 8.33 -12.51
C ARG A 216 17.22 7.69 -13.17
N THR A 217 18.40 7.70 -12.54
CA THR A 217 19.60 7.02 -13.10
C THR A 217 19.47 5.50 -13.08
N HIS A 218 18.57 4.96 -12.25
CA HIS A 218 18.28 3.52 -12.12
C HIS A 218 16.93 3.13 -12.72
N PHE A 219 16.15 4.11 -13.17
CA PHE A 219 14.84 3.88 -13.76
C PHE A 219 14.95 3.18 -15.12
N ARG A 220 14.16 2.13 -15.30
CA ARG A 220 14.12 1.39 -16.57
C ARG A 220 13.16 2.08 -17.56
N PRO A 221 13.63 2.50 -18.76
CA PRO A 221 12.74 3.07 -19.76
C PRO A 221 11.58 2.12 -20.10
N TRP A 222 10.42 2.71 -20.41
CA TRP A 222 9.18 2.00 -20.78
C TRP A 222 8.61 1.05 -19.72
N SER A 223 9.01 1.16 -18.45
CA SER A 223 8.50 0.30 -17.37
C SER A 223 7.03 0.53 -17.06
N VAL A 224 6.47 1.70 -17.37
CA VAL A 224 5.06 2.02 -17.18
C VAL A 224 4.31 1.88 -18.50
N ASN A 225 3.28 1.03 -18.53
CA ASN A 225 2.56 0.71 -19.76
C ASN A 225 1.66 1.88 -20.24
N ALA A 226 1.38 1.91 -21.55
CA ALA A 226 0.65 3.00 -22.20
C ALA A 226 -0.77 3.19 -21.66
N LEU A 227 -1.50 2.11 -21.40
CA LEU A 227 -2.87 2.17 -20.87
C LEU A 227 -2.89 2.67 -19.43
N ALA A 228 -1.88 2.32 -18.62
CA ALA A 228 -1.75 2.86 -17.26
C ALA A 228 -1.53 4.39 -17.28
N ILE A 229 -0.65 4.88 -18.17
CA ILE A 229 -0.39 6.32 -18.32
C ILE A 229 -1.69 7.04 -18.73
N GLU A 230 -2.39 6.52 -19.75
CA GLU A 230 -3.63 7.14 -20.22
C GLU A 230 -4.76 7.07 -19.20
N GLY A 231 -4.95 5.92 -18.56
CA GLY A 231 -5.94 5.76 -17.49
C GLY A 231 -5.69 6.70 -16.31
N ALA A 232 -4.42 6.87 -15.92
CA ALA A 232 -4.07 7.83 -14.87
C ALA A 232 -4.36 9.28 -15.27
N LYS A 233 -4.03 9.67 -16.50
CA LYS A 233 -4.35 11.02 -17.00
C LYS A 233 -5.86 11.28 -16.99
N TYR A 234 -6.65 10.28 -17.37
CA TYR A 234 -8.12 10.34 -17.31
C TYR A 234 -8.60 10.56 -15.88
N LEU A 235 -8.14 9.72 -14.93
CA LEU A 235 -8.53 9.80 -13.53
C LEU A 235 -8.10 11.12 -12.87
N LEU A 236 -6.91 11.62 -13.14
CA LEU A 236 -6.42 12.89 -12.61
C LEU A 236 -7.21 14.10 -13.13
N ARG A 237 -7.73 14.05 -14.37
CA ARG A 237 -8.58 15.12 -14.93
C ARG A 237 -9.95 15.15 -14.29
N LEU A 238 -10.56 13.99 -14.09
CA LEU A 238 -11.92 13.88 -13.55
C LEU A 238 -11.94 13.97 -12.03
N ASN A 239 -10.87 13.47 -11.38
CA ASN A 239 -10.76 13.39 -9.93
C ASN A 239 -12.04 12.84 -9.24
N PRO A 240 -12.57 11.69 -9.68
CA PRO A 240 -13.80 11.17 -9.11
C PRO A 240 -13.56 10.75 -7.65
N PRO A 241 -14.47 11.04 -6.73
CA PRO A 241 -14.44 10.45 -5.41
C PRO A 241 -14.78 8.96 -5.53
N LEU A 242 -13.78 8.08 -5.41
CA LEU A 242 -13.99 6.63 -5.53
C LEU A 242 -14.63 6.03 -4.29
N ILE A 243 -14.37 6.62 -3.14
CA ILE A 243 -15.08 6.33 -1.90
C ILE A 243 -16.10 7.44 -1.71
N PRO A 244 -17.40 7.18 -1.91
CA PRO A 244 -18.44 8.23 -1.86
C PRO A 244 -18.44 8.99 -0.53
N SER A 245 -18.15 8.30 0.58
CA SER A 245 -17.97 8.89 1.91
C SER A 245 -16.99 8.07 2.73
N LEU A 246 -15.78 8.58 2.90
CA LEU A 246 -14.78 7.95 3.76
C LEU A 246 -15.25 7.88 5.21
N THR A 247 -15.96 8.90 5.69
CA THR A 247 -16.56 8.90 7.04
C THR A 247 -17.54 7.75 7.23
N ALA A 248 -18.45 7.56 6.29
CA ALA A 248 -19.41 6.44 6.35
C ALA A 248 -18.69 5.08 6.26
N TYR A 249 -17.65 4.99 5.44
CA TYR A 249 -16.85 3.76 5.31
C TYR A 249 -16.12 3.42 6.60
N LEU A 250 -15.54 4.40 7.30
CA LEU A 250 -14.90 4.20 8.61
C LEU A 250 -15.93 3.90 9.72
N GLN A 251 -17.13 4.46 9.65
CA GLN A 251 -18.23 4.10 10.56
C GLN A 251 -18.66 2.64 10.36
N GLU A 252 -18.72 2.18 9.12
CA GLU A 252 -19.00 0.78 8.82
C GLU A 252 -17.86 -0.14 9.31
N THR A 253 -16.63 0.31 9.22
CA THR A 253 -15.48 -0.40 9.80
C THR A 253 -15.62 -0.55 11.33
N LEU A 254 -16.05 0.51 12.00
CA LEU A 254 -16.30 0.47 13.44
C LEU A 254 -17.41 -0.53 13.78
N ARG A 255 -18.50 -0.55 13.00
CA ARG A 255 -19.61 -1.50 13.15
C ARG A 255 -19.13 -2.94 12.99
N LEU A 256 -18.41 -3.23 11.92
CA LEU A 256 -17.85 -4.56 11.65
C LEU A 256 -16.91 -5.02 12.78
N ARG A 257 -16.01 -4.15 13.24
CA ARG A 257 -15.12 -4.43 14.37
C ARG A 257 -15.89 -4.74 15.66
N SER A 258 -16.95 -3.99 15.93
CA SER A 258 -17.80 -4.23 17.10
C SER A 258 -18.45 -5.61 17.08
N PHE A 259 -18.98 -6.03 15.92
CA PHE A 259 -19.54 -7.37 15.77
C PHE A 259 -18.48 -8.46 15.95
N LEU A 260 -17.35 -8.34 15.28
CA LEU A 260 -16.26 -9.32 15.38
C LEU A 260 -15.73 -9.44 16.82
N SER A 261 -15.57 -8.33 17.53
CA SER A 261 -15.11 -8.35 18.92
C SER A 261 -16.10 -9.00 19.91
N SER A 262 -17.38 -9.12 19.54
CA SER A 262 -18.38 -9.83 20.34
C SER A 262 -18.35 -11.34 20.17
N LEU A 263 -17.64 -11.87 19.16
CA LEU A 263 -17.53 -13.29 18.91
C LEU A 263 -16.47 -13.92 19.82
N ALA A 264 -16.87 -14.92 20.59
CA ALA A 264 -15.92 -15.67 21.40
C ALA A 264 -14.85 -16.34 20.51
N GLY A 265 -13.58 -16.10 20.81
CA GLY A 265 -12.46 -16.62 20.01
C GLY A 265 -11.91 -15.63 18.99
N ILE A 266 -12.55 -14.50 18.75
CA ILE A 266 -12.00 -13.42 17.91
C ILE A 266 -11.41 -12.32 18.80
N GLY A 267 -10.17 -11.92 18.52
CA GLY A 267 -9.50 -10.78 19.14
C GLY A 267 -9.20 -9.67 18.14
N LEU A 268 -9.11 -8.45 18.63
CA LEU A 268 -8.67 -7.28 17.87
C LEU A 268 -7.41 -6.72 18.58
N PRO A 269 -6.20 -7.23 18.22
CA PRO A 269 -4.99 -6.96 19.01
C PRO A 269 -4.59 -5.48 19.03
N ASP A 270 -4.86 -4.75 17.95
CA ASP A 270 -4.45 -3.35 17.82
C ASP A 270 -5.68 -2.45 17.67
N ALA A 271 -6.56 -2.50 18.68
CA ALA A 271 -7.83 -1.78 18.63
C ALA A 271 -7.66 -0.26 18.75
N ILE A 272 -7.15 0.36 17.66
CA ILE A 272 -7.24 1.82 17.50
C ILE A 272 -8.73 2.16 17.38
N CYS A 273 -9.26 2.88 18.34
CA CYS A 273 -10.66 3.29 18.34
C CYS A 273 -10.74 4.82 18.43
N PRO A 274 -11.35 5.51 17.46
CA PRO A 274 -11.99 4.99 16.24
C PRO A 274 -10.97 4.43 15.22
N PRO A 275 -11.38 3.53 14.30
CA PRO A 275 -10.48 2.98 13.30
C PRO A 275 -9.96 4.08 12.38
N SER A 276 -8.65 4.10 12.13
CA SER A 276 -8.01 5.08 11.26
C SER A 276 -8.10 4.71 9.78
N THR A 277 -8.30 3.41 9.48
CA THR A 277 -8.41 2.88 8.11
C THR A 277 -9.53 1.84 8.01
N PRO A 278 -10.04 1.54 6.81
CA PRO A 278 -11.05 0.52 6.62
C PRO A 278 -10.49 -0.92 6.62
N PHE A 279 -9.27 -1.13 7.03
CA PHE A 279 -8.69 -2.46 7.22
C PHE A 279 -8.01 -2.55 8.60
N PHE A 280 -7.99 -3.75 9.16
CA PHE A 280 -7.49 -4.00 10.51
C PHE A 280 -7.11 -5.46 10.71
N LEU A 281 -6.24 -5.71 11.71
CA LEU A 281 -5.89 -7.04 12.15
C LEU A 281 -6.93 -7.62 13.11
N CYS A 282 -7.10 -8.94 12.98
CA CYS A 282 -7.84 -9.78 13.92
C CYS A 282 -6.97 -10.97 14.34
N THR A 283 -7.32 -11.58 15.47
CA THR A 283 -6.84 -12.91 15.85
C THR A 283 -8.01 -13.88 16.01
N ILE A 284 -7.72 -15.17 15.85
CA ILE A 284 -8.70 -16.24 16.07
C ILE A 284 -8.09 -17.34 16.93
N HIS A 285 -8.82 -17.80 17.95
CA HIS A 285 -8.42 -18.87 18.85
C HIS A 285 -9.60 -19.80 19.15
N PRO A 286 -9.38 -21.14 19.25
CA PRO A 286 -8.09 -21.85 19.17
C PRO A 286 -7.60 -22.11 17.73
N HIS A 287 -8.39 -21.78 16.72
CA HIS A 287 -8.11 -22.03 15.31
C HIS A 287 -7.00 -21.13 14.75
N THR A 288 -6.54 -21.45 13.54
CA THR A 288 -5.59 -20.63 12.77
C THR A 288 -6.30 -19.78 11.71
N ALA A 289 -5.64 -18.72 11.25
CA ALA A 289 -6.10 -17.90 10.13
C ALA A 289 -6.22 -18.71 8.83
N ALA A 290 -5.32 -19.66 8.62
CA ALA A 290 -5.34 -20.56 7.45
C ALA A 290 -6.59 -21.47 7.45
N GLU A 291 -6.96 -22.04 8.59
CA GLU A 291 -8.18 -22.86 8.72
C GLU A 291 -9.44 -22.03 8.48
N LEU A 292 -9.51 -20.84 9.09
CA LEU A 292 -10.61 -19.90 8.85
C LEU A 292 -10.71 -19.53 7.37
N LYS A 293 -9.60 -19.14 6.74
CA LYS A 293 -9.55 -18.77 5.32
C LYS A 293 -10.03 -19.92 4.44
N ALA A 294 -9.53 -21.13 4.67
CA ALA A 294 -9.92 -22.32 3.90
C ALA A 294 -11.44 -22.60 3.99
N TYR A 295 -12.01 -22.48 5.20
CA TYR A 295 -13.44 -22.64 5.42
C TYR A 295 -14.24 -21.55 4.69
N LEU A 296 -13.89 -20.29 4.88
CA LEU A 296 -14.60 -19.16 4.28
C LEU A 296 -14.60 -19.20 2.75
N VAL A 297 -13.47 -19.58 2.16
CA VAL A 297 -13.35 -19.76 0.71
C VAL A 297 -14.25 -20.88 0.23
N LYS A 298 -14.14 -22.07 0.85
CA LYS A 298 -14.83 -23.26 0.40
C LYS A 298 -16.34 -23.20 0.56
N GLU A 299 -16.81 -22.78 1.73
CA GLU A 299 -18.24 -22.84 2.08
C GLU A 299 -18.99 -21.57 1.70
N HIS A 300 -18.32 -20.41 1.66
CA HIS A 300 -18.98 -19.11 1.49
C HIS A 300 -18.47 -18.28 0.30
N GLY A 301 -17.38 -18.67 -0.36
CA GLY A 301 -16.77 -17.86 -1.42
C GLY A 301 -16.24 -16.52 -0.90
N ILE A 302 -15.80 -16.49 0.37
CA ILE A 302 -15.27 -15.30 1.04
C ILE A 302 -13.75 -15.43 1.18
N LEU A 303 -13.01 -14.45 0.67
CA LEU A 303 -11.56 -14.41 0.76
C LEU A 303 -11.12 -13.39 1.81
N ILE A 304 -10.38 -13.85 2.83
CA ILE A 304 -9.71 -12.99 3.82
C ILE A 304 -8.18 -13.07 3.66
N ARG A 305 -7.45 -12.16 4.28
CA ARG A 305 -5.99 -12.17 4.31
C ARG A 305 -5.47 -12.94 5.52
N ASP A 306 -4.90 -14.13 5.31
CA ASP A 306 -4.07 -14.79 6.29
C ASP A 306 -2.79 -13.95 6.52
N ALA A 307 -2.66 -13.36 7.70
CA ALA A 307 -1.58 -12.45 8.05
C ALA A 307 -0.42 -13.14 8.79
N SER A 308 -0.44 -14.47 8.88
CA SER A 308 0.58 -15.26 9.61
C SER A 308 2.00 -15.08 9.09
N ASN A 309 2.15 -14.69 7.83
CA ASN A 309 3.45 -14.47 7.19
C ASN A 309 4.04 -13.06 7.42
N PHE A 310 3.32 -12.14 8.04
CA PHE A 310 3.93 -10.88 8.46
C PHE A 310 4.88 -11.13 9.63
N ARG A 311 6.07 -10.57 9.56
CA ARG A 311 7.03 -10.66 10.66
C ARG A 311 6.40 -10.13 11.96
N SER A 312 6.61 -10.81 13.07
CA SER A 312 6.03 -10.57 14.40
C SER A 312 4.58 -10.99 14.59
N LEU A 313 3.90 -11.52 13.56
CA LEU A 313 2.57 -12.11 13.70
C LEU A 313 2.66 -13.64 13.84
N THR A 314 1.54 -14.24 14.23
CA THR A 314 1.42 -15.69 14.51
C THR A 314 0.41 -16.33 13.57
N PRO A 315 0.31 -17.68 13.49
CA PRO A 315 -0.70 -18.37 12.69
C PRO A 315 -2.15 -18.00 12.99
N HIS A 316 -2.39 -17.29 14.08
CA HIS A 316 -3.72 -16.88 14.50
C HIS A 316 -4.15 -15.52 13.93
N HIS A 317 -3.25 -14.77 13.28
CA HIS A 317 -3.55 -13.44 12.79
C HIS A 317 -4.10 -13.45 11.37
N PHE A 318 -5.15 -12.70 11.16
CA PHE A 318 -5.70 -12.40 9.84
C PHE A 318 -6.07 -10.92 9.72
N ARG A 319 -6.12 -10.42 8.49
CA ARG A 319 -6.52 -9.04 8.19
C ARG A 319 -7.80 -9.04 7.39
N ILE A 320 -8.68 -8.10 7.70
CA ILE A 320 -9.92 -7.83 6.99
C ILE A 320 -9.88 -6.40 6.46
N ALA A 321 -10.33 -6.21 5.21
CA ALA A 321 -10.70 -4.93 4.66
C ALA A 321 -12.24 -4.84 4.62
N THR A 322 -12.81 -3.80 5.21
CA THR A 322 -14.26 -3.55 5.23
C THR A 322 -14.82 -3.49 3.80
N GLN A 323 -16.00 -4.05 3.61
CA GLN A 323 -16.75 -4.02 2.35
C GLN A 323 -18.13 -3.35 2.57
N SER A 324 -19.13 -3.67 1.75
CA SER A 324 -20.48 -3.18 1.98
C SER A 324 -21.07 -3.73 3.28
N PRO A 325 -22.09 -3.07 3.87
CA PRO A 325 -22.76 -3.57 5.07
C PRO A 325 -23.27 -5.00 4.92
N GLU A 326 -23.83 -5.35 3.77
CA GLU A 326 -24.37 -6.68 3.48
C GLU A 326 -23.28 -7.74 3.42
N GLU A 327 -22.14 -7.41 2.78
CA GLU A 327 -20.97 -8.31 2.72
C GLU A 327 -20.33 -8.49 4.09
N ASN A 328 -20.23 -7.41 4.87
CA ASN A 328 -19.72 -7.46 6.24
C ASN A 328 -20.60 -8.34 7.15
N ASP A 329 -21.92 -8.24 7.03
CA ASP A 329 -22.86 -9.08 7.77
C ASP A 329 -22.74 -10.56 7.36
N ALA A 330 -22.55 -10.84 6.07
CA ALA A 330 -22.28 -12.19 5.56
C ALA A 330 -20.97 -12.75 6.11
N LEU A 331 -19.90 -11.95 6.18
CA LEU A 331 -18.63 -12.36 6.78
C LEU A 331 -18.79 -12.71 8.26
N VAL A 332 -19.47 -11.85 9.05
CA VAL A 332 -19.71 -12.09 10.48
C VAL A 332 -20.51 -13.38 10.69
N ALA A 333 -21.56 -13.61 9.88
CA ALA A 333 -22.35 -14.84 9.94
C ALA A 333 -21.51 -16.08 9.61
N ALA A 334 -20.67 -16.02 8.58
CA ALA A 334 -19.79 -17.13 8.19
C ALA A 334 -18.74 -17.46 9.25
N ILE A 335 -18.13 -16.43 9.86
CA ILE A 335 -17.18 -16.62 10.97
C ILE A 335 -17.90 -17.22 12.19
N THR A 336 -19.12 -16.77 12.50
CA THR A 336 -19.91 -17.32 13.61
C THR A 336 -20.19 -18.80 13.38
N GLN A 337 -20.58 -19.22 12.17
CA GLN A 337 -20.79 -20.61 11.82
C GLN A 337 -19.51 -21.45 11.96
N PHE A 338 -18.37 -20.92 11.53
CA PHE A 338 -17.08 -21.57 11.70
C PHE A 338 -16.75 -21.85 13.16
N LEU A 339 -16.93 -20.84 14.02
CA LEU A 339 -16.64 -20.96 15.46
C LEU A 339 -17.59 -21.93 16.21
N GLN A 340 -18.76 -22.23 15.63
CA GLN A 340 -19.73 -23.20 16.19
C GLN A 340 -19.48 -24.64 15.74
N GLN A 341 -18.59 -24.88 14.77
CA GLN A 341 -18.20 -26.22 14.35
C GLN A 341 -17.33 -26.86 15.44
N ARG A 342 -17.78 -28.01 15.99
CA ARG A 342 -17.08 -28.78 17.02
C ARG A 342 -15.99 -29.66 16.40
#